data_eaeb3827db9ed458e67a2391aa4ccf04
#
_entry.id   eaeb3827db9ed458e67a2391aa4ccf04
#
_cell.length_a   1.000
_cell.length_b   1.000
_cell.length_c   1.000
_cell.angle_alpha   90.00
_cell.angle_beta   90.00
_cell.angle_gamma   90.00
#
_symmetry.space_group_name_H-M   'P 1'
#
loop_
_entity.id
_entity.type
_entity.pdbx_description
1 polymer ?
#
loop_
_entity_poly.entity_id
_entity_poly.type
_entity_poly.pdbx_seq_one_letter_code
_entity_poly.pdbx_strand_id
1 'polypeptide(L)'
;MSFLFNRGQKEKANEGPRTTEVILTPPPDAKPGPQPELKEGDEEKLQELQQHVLDYIAQHPCPEAYLSYEEQWLANPVLYKRYLRATRGDLRASKRRILDTLEWRRDFKPEIIPPDEVAPEAETGKHILCGFDREARPILYLRPGRENTKTSPRQIRYMVWSLERGINLMPPGQETLTIVVDFNGTNLSTMPSLGTARHVAHILQTHYVERLGRAFVCHMPKFISAFFSALSPFLDPVTKDKIRFNCPDMTEFIEGNQLDDQFPGGAYPYQFDFDVYWKALVERCGIQPDGTRKVPSA
;
A
#
# COMPACT_ATOMS: atom_id res chain seq x y z
N MET A 1 -19.65 -40.19 -24.23
CA MET A 1 -18.81 -38.98 -24.44
C MET A 1 -18.10 -38.70 -23.14
N SER A 2 -16.81 -38.98 -23.13
CA SER A 2 -15.95 -38.92 -21.92
C SER A 2 -15.47 -37.47 -21.74
N PHE A 3 -15.87 -36.84 -20.65
CA PHE A 3 -15.29 -35.53 -20.26
C PHE A 3 -13.98 -35.79 -19.50
N LEU A 4 -12.86 -35.58 -20.20
CA LEU A 4 -11.54 -35.55 -19.61
C LEU A 4 -11.42 -34.32 -18.72
N PHE A 5 -11.38 -34.54 -17.41
CA PHE A 5 -10.95 -33.56 -16.43
C PHE A 5 -9.47 -33.25 -16.64
N ASN A 6 -9.18 -32.06 -17.15
CA ASN A 6 -7.84 -31.52 -17.22
C ASN A 6 -7.35 -31.25 -15.79
N ARG A 7 -6.53 -32.14 -15.24
CA ARG A 7 -5.83 -31.96 -13.97
C ARG A 7 -4.88 -30.77 -14.17
N GLY A 8 -5.15 -29.66 -13.50
CA GLY A 8 -4.27 -28.51 -13.47
C GLY A 8 -2.83 -28.93 -13.17
N GLN A 9 -1.94 -28.52 -14.05
CA GLN A 9 -0.50 -28.60 -13.82
C GLN A 9 -0.20 -27.85 -12.52
N LYS A 10 0.29 -28.57 -11.50
CA LYS A 10 1.03 -27.95 -10.41
C LYS A 10 2.29 -27.39 -11.05
N GLU A 11 2.38 -26.07 -11.15
CA GLU A 11 3.64 -25.41 -11.46
C GLU A 11 4.69 -25.92 -10.48
N LYS A 12 5.76 -26.48 -11.00
CA LYS A 12 6.89 -26.93 -10.19
C LYS A 12 7.50 -25.68 -9.55
N ALA A 13 7.52 -25.63 -8.24
CA ALA A 13 8.32 -24.66 -7.52
C ALA A 13 9.75 -24.72 -8.05
N ASN A 14 10.34 -23.56 -8.31
CA ASN A 14 11.71 -23.47 -8.77
C ASN A 14 12.64 -24.08 -7.70
N GLU A 15 13.31 -25.21 -8.01
CA GLU A 15 14.15 -25.96 -7.06
C GLU A 15 15.55 -25.31 -6.85
N GLY A 16 15.73 -24.07 -7.35
CA GLY A 16 16.96 -23.30 -7.19
C GLY A 16 17.16 -22.77 -5.74
N PRO A 17 18.40 -22.31 -5.42
CA PRO A 17 18.67 -21.71 -4.12
C PRO A 17 17.79 -20.47 -3.90
N ARG A 18 17.14 -20.40 -2.74
CA ARG A 18 16.31 -19.25 -2.35
C ARG A 18 17.15 -18.18 -1.67
N THR A 19 16.67 -16.94 -1.72
CA THR A 19 17.32 -15.78 -1.09
C THR A 19 16.42 -15.14 -0.03
N THR A 20 17.00 -14.70 1.07
CA THR A 20 16.36 -13.86 2.08
C THR A 20 16.62 -12.37 1.84
N GLU A 21 17.41 -12.02 0.83
CA GLU A 21 17.61 -10.62 0.44
C GLU A 21 16.29 -9.98 0.03
N VAL A 22 15.98 -8.81 0.58
CA VAL A 22 14.75 -8.09 0.25
C VAL A 22 15.05 -6.92 -0.68
N ILE A 23 14.30 -6.82 -1.78
CA ILE A 23 14.47 -5.73 -2.75
C ILE A 23 13.73 -4.50 -2.26
N LEU A 24 14.46 -3.50 -1.75
CA LEU A 24 13.93 -2.25 -1.20
C LEU A 24 14.40 -0.99 -1.97
N THR A 25 14.98 -1.18 -3.15
CA THR A 25 15.42 -0.11 -4.04
C THR A 25 14.94 -0.42 -5.46
N PRO A 26 14.36 0.54 -6.18
CA PRO A 26 13.89 0.29 -7.54
C PRO A 26 15.06 0.01 -8.48
N PRO A 27 14.85 -0.79 -9.56
CA PRO A 27 15.83 -0.95 -10.62
C PRO A 27 16.19 0.41 -11.23
N PRO A 28 17.45 0.59 -11.68
CA PRO A 28 17.93 1.90 -12.22
C PRO A 28 17.16 2.37 -13.45
N ASP A 29 16.58 1.46 -14.21
CA ASP A 29 15.81 1.70 -15.44
C ASP A 29 14.31 1.88 -15.18
N ALA A 30 13.80 1.50 -14.01
CA ALA A 30 12.41 1.74 -13.63
C ALA A 30 12.16 3.23 -13.39
N LYS A 31 11.14 3.77 -14.05
CA LYS A 31 10.78 5.20 -13.96
C LYS A 31 9.30 5.35 -13.64
N PRO A 32 8.95 6.33 -12.78
CA PRO A 32 7.54 6.68 -12.57
C PRO A 32 6.85 6.93 -13.91
N GLY A 33 5.63 6.38 -14.04
CA GLY A 33 4.78 6.68 -15.19
C GLY A 33 4.39 8.16 -15.27
N PRO A 34 3.84 8.61 -16.39
CA PRO A 34 3.41 10.00 -16.57
C PRO A 34 2.37 10.35 -15.52
N GLN A 35 2.56 11.50 -14.90
CA GLN A 35 1.59 12.02 -13.94
C GLN A 35 0.40 12.62 -14.68
N PRO A 36 -0.85 12.46 -14.19
CA PRO A 36 -1.99 13.10 -14.79
C PRO A 36 -1.83 14.62 -14.84
N GLU A 37 -2.04 15.19 -16.02
CA GLU A 37 -1.96 16.63 -16.21
C GLU A 37 -3.11 17.35 -15.48
N LEU A 38 -2.85 18.61 -15.09
CA LEU A 38 -3.86 19.49 -14.55
C LEU A 38 -4.79 19.95 -15.68
N LYS A 39 -6.06 20.05 -15.36
CA LYS A 39 -7.06 20.63 -16.28
C LYS A 39 -7.05 22.16 -16.16
N GLU A 40 -7.62 22.83 -17.16
CA GLU A 40 -7.85 24.27 -17.12
C GLU A 40 -8.62 24.67 -15.83
N GLY A 41 -8.14 25.67 -15.12
CA GLY A 41 -8.69 26.13 -13.85
C GLY A 41 -8.33 25.29 -12.61
N ASP A 42 -7.58 24.20 -12.74
CA ASP A 42 -7.17 23.40 -11.60
C ASP A 42 -6.08 24.10 -10.76
N GLU A 43 -5.24 24.93 -11.37
CA GLU A 43 -4.20 25.68 -10.63
C GLU A 43 -4.80 26.64 -9.61
N GLU A 44 -5.84 27.38 -9.99
CA GLU A 44 -6.56 28.28 -9.07
C GLU A 44 -7.19 27.50 -7.92
N LYS A 45 -7.81 26.36 -8.23
CA LYS A 45 -8.39 25.48 -7.20
C LYS A 45 -7.34 24.91 -6.25
N LEU A 46 -6.13 24.60 -6.75
CA LEU A 46 -5.03 24.12 -5.91
C LEU A 46 -4.56 25.20 -4.96
N GLN A 47 -4.41 26.44 -5.42
CA GLN A 47 -4.06 27.58 -4.57
C GLN A 47 -5.12 27.82 -3.49
N GLU A 48 -6.40 27.78 -3.86
CA GLU A 48 -7.51 27.95 -2.92
C GLU A 48 -7.59 26.80 -1.91
N LEU A 49 -7.31 25.56 -2.35
CA LEU A 49 -7.26 24.40 -1.47
C LEU A 49 -6.09 24.52 -0.47
N GLN A 50 -4.93 24.95 -0.94
CA GLN A 50 -3.75 25.16 -0.10
C GLN A 50 -4.00 26.27 0.92
N GLN A 51 -4.54 27.41 0.50
CA GLN A 51 -4.86 28.53 1.40
C GLN A 51 -5.87 28.09 2.47
N HIS A 52 -6.89 27.30 2.09
CA HIS A 52 -7.88 26.78 3.04
C HIS A 52 -7.23 25.91 4.12
N VAL A 53 -6.24 25.08 3.78
CA VAL A 53 -5.51 24.27 4.78
C VAL A 53 -4.65 25.17 5.66
N LEU A 54 -3.96 26.18 5.11
CA LEU A 54 -3.17 27.14 5.88
C LEU A 54 -4.03 27.93 6.87
N ASP A 55 -5.21 28.40 6.46
CA ASP A 55 -6.15 29.08 7.33
C ASP A 55 -6.64 28.18 8.47
N TYR A 56 -6.86 26.90 8.16
CA TYR A 56 -7.28 25.92 9.15
C TYR A 56 -6.20 25.66 10.21
N ILE A 57 -4.96 25.39 9.79
CA ILE A 57 -3.86 25.10 10.74
C ILE A 57 -3.50 26.31 11.60
N ALA A 58 -3.67 27.54 11.08
CA ALA A 58 -3.49 28.75 11.87
C ALA A 58 -4.49 28.87 13.03
N GLN A 59 -5.72 28.38 12.85
CA GLN A 59 -6.76 28.35 13.88
C GLN A 59 -6.71 27.10 14.77
N HIS A 60 -6.13 26.01 14.24
CA HIS A 60 -6.04 24.71 14.90
C HIS A 60 -4.58 24.23 14.86
N PRO A 61 -3.69 24.79 15.70
CA PRO A 61 -2.28 24.46 15.67
C PRO A 61 -2.02 22.98 15.97
N CYS A 62 -1.06 22.40 15.23
CA CYS A 62 -0.62 21.03 15.44
C CYS A 62 0.11 20.89 16.79
N PRO A 63 -0.06 19.79 17.54
CA PRO A 63 0.77 19.49 18.69
C PRO A 63 2.27 19.49 18.32
N GLU A 64 3.12 20.14 19.13
CA GLU A 64 4.54 20.31 18.87
C GLU A 64 5.26 18.98 18.53
N ALA A 65 4.94 17.92 19.25
CA ALA A 65 5.51 16.58 19.05
C ALA A 65 5.21 15.94 17.68
N TYR A 66 4.24 16.49 16.92
CA TYR A 66 3.86 15.98 15.60
C TYR A 66 4.05 17.01 14.49
N LEU A 67 4.37 18.24 14.82
CA LEU A 67 4.41 19.38 13.88
C LEU A 67 5.32 19.12 12.66
N SER A 68 6.53 18.60 12.86
CA SER A 68 7.46 18.34 11.76
C SER A 68 6.94 17.31 10.75
N TYR A 69 6.14 16.33 11.20
CA TYR A 69 5.50 15.33 10.31
C TYR A 69 4.35 15.92 9.53
N GLU A 70 3.55 16.76 10.16
CA GLU A 70 2.49 17.49 9.47
C GLU A 70 3.06 18.43 8.42
N GLU A 71 4.10 19.21 8.75
CA GLU A 71 4.79 20.08 7.80
C GLU A 71 5.37 19.31 6.61
N GLN A 72 6.02 18.16 6.84
CA GLN A 72 6.52 17.30 5.76
C GLN A 72 5.39 16.76 4.88
N TRP A 73 4.26 16.36 5.47
CA TRP A 73 3.12 15.89 4.72
C TRP A 73 2.50 17.00 3.85
N LEU A 74 2.35 18.21 4.40
CA LEU A 74 1.82 19.38 3.71
C LEU A 74 2.77 19.94 2.64
N ALA A 75 4.09 19.80 2.84
CA ALA A 75 5.10 20.22 1.88
C ALA A 75 5.19 19.31 0.63
N ASN A 76 4.49 18.18 0.60
CA ASN A 76 4.50 17.29 -0.55
C ASN A 76 3.82 17.98 -1.76
N PRO A 77 4.55 18.25 -2.87
CA PRO A 77 4.07 19.08 -3.98
C PRO A 77 2.86 18.48 -4.73
N VAL A 78 2.65 17.17 -4.58
CA VAL A 78 1.54 16.47 -5.23
C VAL A 78 0.36 16.19 -4.30
N LEU A 79 0.44 16.60 -3.03
CA LEU A 79 -0.60 16.38 -2.04
C LEU A 79 -1.96 16.92 -2.51
N TYR A 80 -2.02 18.21 -2.75
CA TYR A 80 -3.26 18.91 -3.14
C TYR A 80 -3.81 18.41 -4.47
N LYS A 81 -2.92 18.07 -5.42
CA LYS A 81 -3.29 17.47 -6.71
C LYS A 81 -4.02 16.14 -6.54
N ARG A 82 -3.55 15.26 -5.63
CA ARG A 82 -4.21 13.99 -5.34
C ARG A 82 -5.63 14.19 -4.82
N TYR A 83 -5.84 15.13 -3.89
CA TYR A 83 -7.17 15.39 -3.32
C TYR A 83 -8.11 15.99 -4.38
N LEU A 84 -7.62 16.88 -5.23
CA LEU A 84 -8.42 17.46 -6.30
C LEU A 84 -8.80 16.39 -7.36
N ARG A 85 -7.86 15.52 -7.75
CA ARG A 85 -8.14 14.39 -8.66
C ARG A 85 -9.17 13.44 -8.10
N ALA A 86 -9.01 13.03 -6.84
CA ALA A 86 -9.89 12.07 -6.16
C ALA A 86 -11.34 12.56 -6.03
N THR A 87 -11.55 13.87 -6.08
CA THR A 87 -12.89 14.50 -6.06
C THR A 87 -13.34 14.97 -7.45
N ARG A 88 -12.60 14.61 -8.51
CA ARG A 88 -12.87 15.01 -9.90
C ARG A 88 -12.95 16.52 -10.10
N GLY A 89 -12.16 17.29 -9.33
CA GLY A 89 -12.12 18.73 -9.38
C GLY A 89 -13.17 19.45 -8.54
N ASP A 90 -13.94 18.72 -7.72
CA ASP A 90 -14.84 19.32 -6.72
C ASP A 90 -14.03 19.88 -5.54
N LEU A 91 -13.85 21.19 -5.55
CA LEU A 91 -13.05 21.90 -4.55
C LEU A 91 -13.63 21.80 -3.13
N ARG A 92 -14.97 21.85 -2.99
CA ARG A 92 -15.63 21.74 -1.69
C ARG A 92 -15.41 20.36 -1.06
N ALA A 93 -15.54 19.31 -1.87
CA ALA A 93 -15.26 17.95 -1.43
C ALA A 93 -13.77 17.76 -1.11
N SER A 94 -12.85 18.37 -1.90
CA SER A 94 -11.40 18.34 -1.65
C SER A 94 -11.04 18.99 -0.33
N LYS A 95 -11.57 20.18 -0.04
CA LYS A 95 -11.37 20.91 1.21
C LYS A 95 -11.75 20.07 2.43
N ARG A 96 -12.96 19.50 2.41
CA ARG A 96 -13.42 18.65 3.51
C ARG A 96 -12.49 17.44 3.68
N ARG A 97 -12.20 16.72 2.60
CA ARG A 97 -11.48 15.46 2.64
C ARG A 97 -10.02 15.61 3.08
N ILE A 98 -9.35 16.71 2.71
CA ILE A 98 -7.97 16.94 3.14
C ILE A 98 -7.90 17.29 4.62
N LEU A 99 -8.87 18.06 5.14
CA LEU A 99 -8.96 18.36 6.56
C LEU A 99 -9.30 17.10 7.39
N ASP A 100 -10.27 16.29 6.94
CA ASP A 100 -10.58 15.00 7.59
C ASP A 100 -9.32 14.13 7.70
N THR A 101 -8.44 14.14 6.69
CA THR A 101 -7.19 13.39 6.74
C THR A 101 -6.14 14.05 7.64
N LEU A 102 -6.04 15.36 7.63
CA LEU A 102 -5.12 16.09 8.49
C LEU A 102 -5.41 15.80 9.97
N GLU A 103 -6.68 15.89 10.38
CA GLU A 103 -7.10 15.56 11.73
C GLU A 103 -6.86 14.10 12.08
N TRP A 104 -7.21 13.17 11.17
CA TRP A 104 -6.94 11.76 11.36
C TRP A 104 -5.44 11.48 11.55
N ARG A 105 -4.55 12.15 10.80
CA ARG A 105 -3.10 11.98 10.94
C ARG A 105 -2.61 12.50 12.30
N ARG A 106 -3.14 13.60 12.79
CA ARG A 106 -2.82 14.14 14.13
C ARG A 106 -3.18 13.15 15.24
N ASP A 107 -4.31 12.46 15.11
CA ASP A 107 -4.79 11.49 16.10
C ASP A 107 -4.09 10.13 15.96
N PHE A 108 -4.03 9.60 14.75
CA PHE A 108 -3.51 8.26 14.47
C PHE A 108 -1.98 8.21 14.46
N LYS A 109 -1.32 9.28 14.03
CA LYS A 109 0.13 9.46 13.90
C LYS A 109 0.78 8.35 13.08
N PRO A 110 0.37 8.16 11.80
CA PRO A 110 0.78 7.01 11.00
C PRO A 110 2.27 6.98 10.68
N GLU A 111 2.95 8.13 10.64
CA GLU A 111 4.37 8.25 10.35
C GLU A 111 5.25 7.69 11.46
N ILE A 112 4.79 7.84 12.72
CA ILE A 112 5.58 7.56 13.93
C ILE A 112 5.05 6.36 14.72
N ILE A 113 4.44 5.40 14.05
CA ILE A 113 4.11 4.13 14.70
C ILE A 113 5.42 3.40 15.03
N PRO A 114 5.69 3.07 16.31
CA PRO A 114 6.89 2.36 16.70
C PRO A 114 6.97 0.97 16.03
N PRO A 115 8.13 0.57 15.50
CA PRO A 115 8.27 -0.74 14.87
C PRO A 115 7.96 -1.90 15.83
N ASP A 116 8.38 -1.79 17.09
CA ASP A 116 8.15 -2.85 18.11
C ASP A 116 6.67 -3.03 18.45
N GLU A 117 5.84 -1.98 18.30
CA GLU A 117 4.40 -2.08 18.50
C GLU A 117 3.76 -3.06 17.50
N VAL A 118 4.23 -3.04 16.26
CA VAL A 118 3.63 -3.80 15.15
C VAL A 118 4.44 -5.02 14.71
N ALA A 119 5.66 -5.20 15.22
CA ALA A 119 6.52 -6.34 14.91
C ALA A 119 5.83 -7.72 15.07
N PRO A 120 5.02 -7.98 16.13
CA PRO A 120 4.31 -9.26 16.26
C PRO A 120 3.35 -9.57 15.11
N GLU A 121 2.85 -8.54 14.41
CA GLU A 121 2.02 -8.73 13.21
C GLU A 121 2.87 -9.11 11.98
N ALA A 122 4.14 -8.76 11.97
CA ALA A 122 5.05 -8.98 10.85
C ALA A 122 5.69 -10.37 10.83
N GLU A 123 5.74 -11.09 11.97
CA GLU A 123 6.52 -12.32 12.18
C GLU A 123 6.32 -13.40 11.12
N THR A 124 5.14 -13.52 10.55
CA THR A 124 4.82 -14.54 9.54
C THR A 124 4.97 -14.07 8.09
N GLY A 125 5.29 -12.77 7.89
CA GLY A 125 5.33 -12.19 6.56
C GLY A 125 3.95 -12.07 5.91
N LYS A 126 2.90 -11.80 6.69
CA LYS A 126 1.57 -11.53 6.14
C LYS A 126 1.49 -10.23 5.34
N HIS A 127 2.37 -9.25 5.62
CA HIS A 127 2.66 -8.10 4.77
C HIS A 127 4.15 -8.07 4.46
N ILE A 128 4.50 -7.97 3.20
CA ILE A 128 5.90 -7.90 2.74
C ILE A 128 6.03 -6.80 1.70
N LEU A 129 6.94 -5.87 1.90
CA LEU A 129 7.41 -4.92 0.89
C LEU A 129 8.66 -5.51 0.23
N CYS A 130 8.58 -5.89 -1.04
CA CYS A 130 9.71 -6.45 -1.77
C CYS A 130 9.49 -6.27 -3.28
N GLY A 131 10.49 -5.69 -3.96
CA GLY A 131 10.44 -5.44 -5.40
C GLY A 131 9.66 -4.19 -5.79
N PHE A 132 9.76 -3.87 -7.07
CA PHE A 132 9.12 -2.72 -7.71
C PHE A 132 8.51 -3.10 -9.04
N ASP A 133 7.41 -2.47 -9.43
CA ASP A 133 6.87 -2.64 -10.75
C ASP A 133 7.63 -1.79 -11.80
N ARG A 134 7.29 -1.95 -13.10
CA ARG A 134 7.96 -1.25 -14.20
C ARG A 134 7.85 0.28 -14.13
N GLU A 135 6.87 0.79 -13.39
CA GLU A 135 6.72 2.23 -13.12
C GLU A 135 7.34 2.63 -11.78
N ALA A 136 8.25 1.81 -11.23
CA ALA A 136 8.94 2.05 -9.95
C ALA A 136 7.99 2.16 -8.73
N ARG A 137 6.80 1.55 -8.78
CA ARG A 137 5.94 1.44 -7.59
C ARG A 137 6.46 0.34 -6.69
N PRO A 138 6.67 0.59 -5.40
CA PRO A 138 6.96 -0.47 -4.45
C PRO A 138 5.82 -1.51 -4.42
N ILE A 139 6.17 -2.78 -4.33
CA ILE A 139 5.20 -3.87 -4.28
C ILE A 139 4.95 -4.25 -2.82
N LEU A 140 3.69 -4.15 -2.39
CA LEU A 140 3.23 -4.62 -1.10
C LEU A 140 2.44 -5.93 -1.29
N TYR A 141 3.01 -7.04 -0.83
CA TYR A 141 2.32 -8.32 -0.76
C TYR A 141 1.47 -8.38 0.51
N LEU A 142 0.21 -8.78 0.36
CA LEU A 142 -0.72 -9.06 1.46
C LEU A 142 -1.09 -10.53 1.40
N ARG A 143 -0.77 -11.30 2.43
CA ARG A 143 -0.95 -12.75 2.51
C ARG A 143 -1.85 -13.13 3.69
N PRO A 144 -3.19 -13.03 3.55
CA PRO A 144 -4.12 -13.35 4.64
C PRO A 144 -3.95 -14.79 5.19
N GLY A 145 -3.51 -15.75 4.36
CA GLY A 145 -3.23 -17.11 4.80
C GLY A 145 -2.12 -17.22 5.86
N ARG A 146 -1.32 -16.17 6.05
CA ARG A 146 -0.26 -16.08 7.06
C ARG A 146 -0.68 -15.33 8.32
N GLU A 147 -1.98 -15.09 8.52
CA GLU A 147 -2.46 -14.41 9.73
C GLU A 147 -2.08 -15.21 10.99
N ASN A 148 -1.41 -14.53 11.92
CA ASN A 148 -0.83 -15.14 13.13
C ASN A 148 -1.35 -14.55 14.44
N THR A 149 -2.22 -13.54 14.38
CA THR A 149 -2.70 -12.84 15.56
C THR A 149 -4.23 -12.83 15.64
N LYS A 150 -4.75 -12.57 16.83
CA LYS A 150 -6.19 -12.32 17.00
C LYS A 150 -6.53 -10.90 16.54
N THR A 151 -7.75 -10.71 16.03
CA THR A 151 -8.25 -9.39 15.63
C THR A 151 -8.08 -8.37 16.76
N SER A 152 -7.36 -7.30 16.45
CA SER A 152 -7.04 -6.22 17.38
C SER A 152 -6.78 -4.90 16.63
N PRO A 153 -6.81 -3.74 17.30
CA PRO A 153 -6.42 -2.46 16.69
C PRO A 153 -5.02 -2.46 16.11
N ARG A 154 -4.10 -3.30 16.64
CA ARG A 154 -2.72 -3.42 16.16
C ARG A 154 -2.66 -3.89 14.70
N GLN A 155 -3.58 -4.75 14.25
CA GLN A 155 -3.65 -5.17 12.84
C GLN A 155 -3.88 -3.97 11.90
N ILE A 156 -4.75 -3.02 12.30
CA ILE A 156 -4.98 -1.79 11.54
C ILE A 156 -3.73 -0.91 11.55
N ARG A 157 -3.08 -0.76 12.70
CA ARG A 157 -1.84 0.01 12.81
C ARG A 157 -0.72 -0.62 11.98
N TYR A 158 -0.62 -1.94 11.92
CA TYR A 158 0.34 -2.64 11.07
C TYR A 158 0.05 -2.45 9.58
N MET A 159 -1.22 -2.49 9.16
CA MET A 159 -1.59 -2.15 7.77
C MET A 159 -1.16 -0.73 7.41
N VAL A 160 -1.46 0.24 8.26
CA VAL A 160 -1.08 1.63 8.08
C VAL A 160 0.45 1.79 8.08
N TRP A 161 1.14 1.13 9.01
CA TRP A 161 2.61 1.11 9.06
C TRP A 161 3.21 0.57 7.76
N SER A 162 2.68 -0.52 7.23
CA SER A 162 3.14 -1.11 5.96
C SER A 162 2.95 -0.14 4.78
N LEU A 163 1.84 0.59 4.75
CA LEU A 163 1.60 1.62 3.72
C LEU A 163 2.58 2.80 3.82
N GLU A 164 2.82 3.29 5.04
CA GLU A 164 3.80 4.38 5.25
C GLU A 164 5.21 3.93 4.89
N ARG A 165 5.60 2.68 5.18
CA ARG A 165 6.91 2.15 4.72
C ARG A 165 6.95 2.03 3.20
N GLY A 166 5.87 1.56 2.57
CA GLY A 166 5.76 1.58 1.10
C GLY A 166 5.92 2.99 0.52
N ILE A 167 5.30 4.01 1.13
CA ILE A 167 5.47 5.41 0.73
C ILE A 167 6.92 5.88 0.91
N ASN A 168 7.60 5.47 1.98
CA ASN A 168 9.00 5.80 2.20
C ASN A 168 9.96 5.20 1.15
N LEU A 169 9.58 4.08 0.51
CA LEU A 169 10.36 3.43 -0.53
C LEU A 169 10.13 4.02 -1.94
N MET A 170 9.14 4.89 -2.12
CA MET A 170 8.85 5.50 -3.42
C MET A 170 10.02 6.39 -3.88
N PRO A 171 10.53 6.19 -5.11
CA PRO A 171 11.49 7.14 -5.68
C PRO A 171 10.83 8.47 -6.01
N PRO A 172 11.60 9.55 -6.21
CA PRO A 172 11.08 10.85 -6.62
C PRO A 172 10.15 10.73 -7.83
N GLY A 173 9.00 11.40 -7.77
CA GLY A 173 7.97 11.37 -8.81
C GLY A 173 7.00 10.18 -8.75
N GLN A 174 7.26 9.16 -7.92
CA GLN A 174 6.29 8.08 -7.70
C GLN A 174 5.33 8.45 -6.56
N GLU A 175 4.02 8.24 -6.80
CA GLU A 175 2.96 8.56 -5.84
C GLU A 175 2.16 7.35 -5.36
N THR A 176 2.33 6.19 -6.00
CA THR A 176 1.43 5.05 -5.85
C THR A 176 2.17 3.76 -5.52
N LEU A 177 1.43 2.79 -4.99
CA LEU A 177 1.88 1.43 -4.68
C LEU A 177 1.24 0.42 -5.63
N THR A 178 1.94 -0.69 -5.87
CA THR A 178 1.36 -1.91 -6.40
C THR A 178 1.07 -2.86 -5.23
N ILE A 179 -0.14 -3.39 -5.15
CA ILE A 179 -0.55 -4.34 -4.11
C ILE A 179 -0.77 -5.72 -4.74
N VAL A 180 -0.19 -6.75 -4.14
CA VAL A 180 -0.42 -8.15 -4.53
C VAL A 180 -1.07 -8.87 -3.36
N VAL A 181 -2.36 -9.21 -3.48
CA VAL A 181 -3.10 -9.96 -2.47
C VAL A 181 -3.05 -11.45 -2.84
N ASP A 182 -2.40 -12.24 -2.00
CA ASP A 182 -2.24 -13.68 -2.17
C ASP A 182 -3.13 -14.44 -1.20
N PHE A 183 -4.16 -15.08 -1.71
CA PHE A 183 -5.08 -15.90 -0.93
C PHE A 183 -4.63 -17.37 -0.77
N ASN A 184 -3.42 -17.72 -1.18
CA ASN A 184 -2.90 -19.06 -0.96
C ASN A 184 -2.85 -19.39 0.55
N GLY A 185 -3.34 -20.56 0.93
CA GLY A 185 -3.43 -20.99 2.32
C GLY A 185 -4.51 -20.28 3.16
N THR A 186 -5.26 -19.34 2.58
CA THR A 186 -6.32 -18.61 3.28
C THR A 186 -7.53 -19.51 3.56
N ASN A 187 -8.06 -19.42 4.77
CA ASN A 187 -9.27 -20.09 5.21
C ASN A 187 -10.14 -19.13 6.04
N LEU A 188 -11.31 -19.60 6.51
CA LEU A 188 -12.24 -18.75 7.23
C LEU A 188 -11.69 -18.15 8.54
N SER A 189 -10.72 -18.83 9.17
CA SER A 189 -10.13 -18.35 10.43
C SER A 189 -9.04 -17.29 10.20
N THR A 190 -8.44 -17.25 9.01
CA THR A 190 -7.40 -16.28 8.64
C THR A 190 -7.96 -15.06 7.89
N MET A 191 -9.25 -15.13 7.49
CA MET A 191 -9.91 -14.01 6.84
C MET A 191 -10.26 -12.92 7.85
N PRO A 192 -10.03 -11.64 7.50
CA PRO A 192 -10.56 -10.54 8.29
C PRO A 192 -12.09 -10.58 8.30
N SER A 193 -12.71 -10.14 9.40
CA SER A 193 -14.15 -9.94 9.42
C SER A 193 -14.56 -8.91 8.36
N LEU A 194 -15.81 -8.96 7.90
CA LEU A 194 -16.31 -7.95 6.96
C LEU A 194 -16.27 -6.53 7.58
N GLY A 195 -16.44 -6.42 8.90
CA GLY A 195 -16.28 -5.16 9.63
C GLY A 195 -14.85 -4.63 9.56
N THR A 196 -13.85 -5.47 9.82
CA THR A 196 -12.43 -5.12 9.71
C THR A 196 -12.07 -4.71 8.27
N ALA A 197 -12.53 -5.48 7.27
CA ALA A 197 -12.27 -5.18 5.87
C ALA A 197 -12.88 -3.83 5.43
N ARG A 198 -14.11 -3.51 5.88
CA ARG A 198 -14.74 -2.20 5.65
C ARG A 198 -13.97 -1.07 6.31
N HIS A 199 -13.49 -1.27 7.54
CA HIS A 199 -12.69 -0.28 8.25
C HIS A 199 -11.38 0.00 7.51
N VAL A 200 -10.67 -1.04 7.08
CA VAL A 200 -9.46 -0.91 6.25
C VAL A 200 -9.77 -0.18 4.94
N ALA A 201 -10.82 -0.59 4.23
CA ALA A 201 -11.23 0.08 2.99
C ALA A 201 -11.56 1.56 3.20
N HIS A 202 -12.22 1.90 4.32
CA HIS A 202 -12.50 3.28 4.69
C HIS A 202 -11.21 4.09 4.90
N ILE A 203 -10.26 3.58 5.70
CA ILE A 203 -8.96 4.25 5.91
C ILE A 203 -8.23 4.47 4.58
N LEU A 204 -8.15 3.43 3.74
CA LEU A 204 -7.46 3.51 2.46
C LEU A 204 -8.09 4.54 1.53
N GLN A 205 -9.40 4.54 1.40
CA GLN A 205 -10.12 5.44 0.50
C GLN A 205 -10.16 6.88 1.02
N THR A 206 -10.24 7.08 2.33
CA THR A 206 -10.38 8.41 2.94
C THR A 206 -9.02 9.08 3.12
N HIS A 207 -8.01 8.35 3.63
CA HIS A 207 -6.76 8.93 4.10
C HIS A 207 -5.55 8.63 3.19
N TYR A 208 -5.61 7.54 2.39
CA TYR A 208 -4.56 7.19 1.40
C TYR A 208 -5.02 7.45 -0.03
N VAL A 209 -5.55 8.66 -0.24
CA VAL A 209 -6.13 9.14 -1.50
C VAL A 209 -5.13 9.02 -2.65
N GLU A 210 -5.55 8.38 -3.76
CA GLU A 210 -4.73 8.21 -4.98
C GLU A 210 -3.38 7.49 -4.73
N ARG A 211 -3.31 6.62 -3.70
CA ARG A 211 -2.11 5.83 -3.38
C ARG A 211 -2.08 4.46 -4.01
N LEU A 212 -3.21 3.95 -4.50
CA LEU A 212 -3.26 2.70 -5.23
C LEU A 212 -2.97 2.94 -6.71
N GLY A 213 -1.86 2.41 -7.21
CA GLY A 213 -1.55 2.35 -8.62
C GLY A 213 -2.20 1.15 -9.31
N ARG A 214 -2.02 -0.04 -8.71
CA ARG A 214 -2.52 -1.32 -9.22
C ARG A 214 -2.70 -2.32 -8.11
N ALA A 215 -3.64 -3.25 -8.26
CA ALA A 215 -3.80 -4.38 -7.36
C ALA A 215 -3.97 -5.69 -8.15
N PHE A 216 -3.25 -6.73 -7.73
CA PHE A 216 -3.41 -8.08 -8.21
C PHE A 216 -3.99 -8.94 -7.09
N VAL A 217 -5.04 -9.70 -7.39
CA VAL A 217 -5.66 -10.65 -6.47
C VAL A 217 -5.42 -12.04 -7.01
N CYS A 218 -4.60 -12.82 -6.30
CA CYS A 218 -4.08 -14.11 -6.75
C CYS A 218 -4.61 -15.25 -5.88
N HIS A 219 -4.63 -16.46 -6.44
CA HIS A 219 -5.00 -17.71 -5.76
C HIS A 219 -6.35 -17.64 -5.04
N MET A 220 -7.32 -16.98 -5.67
CA MET A 220 -8.61 -16.65 -5.06
C MET A 220 -9.53 -17.90 -4.99
N PRO A 221 -9.79 -18.46 -3.79
CA PRO A 221 -10.78 -19.53 -3.62
C PRO A 221 -12.20 -19.01 -3.89
N LYS A 222 -13.12 -19.92 -4.23
CA LYS A 222 -14.51 -19.55 -4.56
C LYS A 222 -15.23 -18.77 -3.45
N PHE A 223 -14.97 -19.08 -2.17
CA PHE A 223 -15.61 -18.38 -1.05
C PHE A 223 -15.15 -16.92 -0.92
N ILE A 224 -13.94 -16.59 -1.39
CA ILE A 224 -13.43 -15.23 -1.42
C ILE A 224 -14.19 -14.37 -2.45
N SER A 225 -14.67 -14.95 -3.54
CA SER A 225 -15.50 -14.22 -4.52
C SER A 225 -16.76 -13.64 -3.88
N ALA A 226 -17.40 -14.38 -2.99
CA ALA A 226 -18.56 -13.89 -2.23
C ALA A 226 -18.17 -12.74 -1.27
N PHE A 227 -17.02 -12.84 -0.62
CA PHE A 227 -16.49 -11.78 0.24
C PHE A 227 -16.21 -10.49 -0.55
N PHE A 228 -15.56 -10.59 -1.71
CA PHE A 228 -15.32 -9.44 -2.59
C PHE A 228 -16.63 -8.84 -3.12
N SER A 229 -17.63 -9.68 -3.46
CA SER A 229 -18.95 -9.19 -3.86
C SER A 229 -19.61 -8.38 -2.75
N ALA A 230 -19.50 -8.83 -1.50
CA ALA A 230 -20.01 -8.11 -0.32
C ALA A 230 -19.23 -6.83 -0.01
N LEU A 231 -17.94 -6.78 -0.35
CA LEU A 231 -17.07 -5.61 -0.14
C LEU A 231 -17.20 -4.59 -1.28
N SER A 232 -17.51 -5.05 -2.49
CA SER A 232 -17.55 -4.24 -3.71
C SER A 232 -18.37 -2.94 -3.60
N PRO A 233 -19.55 -2.89 -2.94
CA PRO A 233 -20.29 -1.64 -2.79
C PRO A 233 -19.55 -0.55 -2.02
N PHE A 234 -18.55 -0.93 -1.22
CA PHE A 234 -17.73 -0.02 -0.41
C PHE A 234 -16.47 0.45 -1.13
N LEU A 235 -16.17 -0.07 -2.32
CA LEU A 235 -15.03 0.35 -3.14
C LEU A 235 -15.50 1.35 -4.19
N ASP A 236 -14.73 2.44 -4.33
CA ASP A 236 -14.99 3.41 -5.39
C ASP A 236 -14.68 2.83 -6.80
N PRO A 237 -15.29 3.37 -7.86
CA PRO A 237 -15.11 2.85 -9.22
C PRO A 237 -13.65 2.88 -9.70
N VAL A 238 -12.89 3.93 -9.37
CA VAL A 238 -11.48 4.08 -9.78
C VAL A 238 -10.62 2.98 -9.14
N THR A 239 -10.86 2.67 -7.87
CA THR A 239 -10.20 1.56 -7.18
C THR A 239 -10.52 0.22 -7.83
N LYS A 240 -11.80 -0.02 -8.20
CA LYS A 240 -12.21 -1.26 -8.88
C LYS A 240 -11.49 -1.47 -10.21
N ASP A 241 -11.33 -0.42 -11.00
CA ASP A 241 -10.69 -0.49 -12.31
C ASP A 241 -9.18 -0.81 -12.22
N LYS A 242 -8.57 -0.58 -11.06
CA LYS A 242 -7.16 -0.89 -10.78
C LYS A 242 -6.93 -2.34 -10.34
N ILE A 243 -7.99 -3.12 -10.07
CA ILE A 243 -7.89 -4.49 -9.57
C ILE A 243 -7.87 -5.49 -10.73
N ARG A 244 -6.92 -6.42 -10.70
CA ARG A 244 -6.82 -7.56 -11.62
C ARG A 244 -6.94 -8.86 -10.84
N PHE A 245 -7.86 -9.72 -11.24
CA PHE A 245 -8.10 -11.01 -10.59
C PHE A 245 -7.43 -12.15 -11.37
N ASN A 246 -6.68 -13.01 -10.66
CA ASN A 246 -6.03 -14.21 -11.20
C ASN A 246 -5.32 -13.93 -12.53
N CYS A 247 -4.53 -12.87 -12.57
CA CYS A 247 -3.76 -12.49 -13.75
C CYS A 247 -2.84 -13.67 -14.16
N PRO A 248 -2.95 -14.19 -15.39
CA PRO A 248 -2.18 -15.37 -15.81
C PRO A 248 -0.70 -15.07 -16.04
N ASP A 249 -0.36 -13.82 -16.27
CA ASP A 249 1.00 -13.32 -16.40
C ASP A 249 1.06 -11.87 -15.85
N MET A 250 1.99 -11.62 -14.92
CA MET A 250 2.17 -10.31 -14.33
C MET A 250 3.37 -9.56 -14.93
N THR A 251 4.11 -10.17 -15.86
CA THR A 251 5.35 -9.60 -16.41
C THR A 251 5.12 -8.38 -17.30
N GLU A 252 3.91 -8.18 -17.79
CA GLU A 252 3.52 -6.91 -18.42
C GLU A 252 3.73 -5.70 -17.48
N PHE A 253 3.57 -5.92 -16.18
CA PHE A 253 3.58 -4.85 -15.17
C PHE A 253 4.80 -4.88 -14.24
N ILE A 254 5.32 -6.08 -13.95
CA ILE A 254 6.40 -6.31 -12.99
C ILE A 254 7.45 -7.20 -13.69
N GLU A 255 8.70 -6.79 -13.65
CA GLU A 255 9.78 -7.65 -14.19
C GLU A 255 9.93 -8.91 -13.35
N GLY A 256 10.24 -10.04 -14.00
CA GLY A 256 10.33 -11.32 -13.31
C GLY A 256 11.30 -11.31 -12.13
N ASN A 257 12.43 -10.61 -12.25
CA ASN A 257 13.43 -10.48 -11.18
C ASN A 257 13.00 -9.55 -10.04
N GLN A 258 11.87 -8.85 -10.17
CA GLN A 258 11.25 -8.02 -9.12
C GLN A 258 10.00 -8.69 -8.51
N LEU A 259 9.53 -9.78 -9.09
CA LEU A 259 8.33 -10.50 -8.69
C LEU A 259 8.71 -11.84 -8.07
N ASP A 260 8.17 -12.12 -6.87
CA ASP A 260 8.32 -13.40 -6.18
C ASP A 260 7.92 -14.57 -7.12
N ASP A 261 8.76 -15.60 -7.20
CA ASP A 261 8.60 -16.76 -8.09
C ASP A 261 7.36 -17.63 -7.79
N GLN A 262 6.63 -17.32 -6.72
CA GLN A 262 5.33 -17.93 -6.40
C GLN A 262 4.18 -17.35 -7.25
N PHE A 263 4.42 -16.27 -8.00
CA PHE A 263 3.42 -15.62 -8.85
C PHE A 263 3.70 -15.83 -10.33
N PRO A 264 2.68 -15.83 -11.19
CA PRO A 264 2.85 -16.03 -12.64
C PRO A 264 3.81 -15.02 -13.26
N GLY A 265 4.88 -15.51 -13.88
CA GLY A 265 5.94 -14.72 -14.47
C GLY A 265 7.04 -14.27 -13.50
N GLY A 266 6.91 -14.55 -12.22
CA GLY A 266 7.93 -14.25 -11.20
C GLY A 266 9.17 -15.14 -11.36
N ALA A 267 10.34 -14.55 -11.09
CA ALA A 267 11.63 -15.24 -11.13
C ALA A 267 12.52 -14.92 -9.92
N TYR A 268 12.03 -14.11 -8.97
CA TYR A 268 12.77 -13.79 -7.76
C TYR A 268 12.49 -14.84 -6.67
N PRO A 269 13.46 -15.71 -6.33
CA PRO A 269 13.24 -16.86 -5.43
C PRO A 269 13.26 -16.42 -3.96
N TYR A 270 12.38 -15.48 -3.60
CA TYR A 270 12.35 -14.89 -2.27
C TYR A 270 11.86 -15.88 -1.21
N GLN A 271 12.60 -15.96 -0.11
CA GLN A 271 12.22 -16.67 1.09
C GLN A 271 12.15 -15.69 2.25
N PHE A 272 10.98 -15.54 2.83
CA PHE A 272 10.79 -14.65 3.97
C PHE A 272 11.51 -15.21 5.21
N ASP A 273 12.33 -14.35 5.80
CA ASP A 273 12.92 -14.49 7.12
C ASP A 273 12.62 -13.21 7.90
N PHE A 274 11.99 -13.32 9.06
CA PHE A 274 11.51 -12.16 9.80
C PHE A 274 12.65 -11.23 10.24
N ASP A 275 13.70 -11.78 10.84
CA ASP A 275 14.78 -10.96 11.39
C ASP A 275 15.53 -10.20 10.29
N VAL A 276 15.80 -10.89 9.18
CA VAL A 276 16.46 -10.29 8.01
C VAL A 276 15.57 -9.22 7.37
N TYR A 277 14.30 -9.56 7.12
CA TYR A 277 13.34 -8.64 6.50
C TYR A 277 13.09 -7.40 7.34
N TRP A 278 12.78 -7.61 8.63
CA TRP A 278 12.40 -6.52 9.53
C TRP A 278 13.53 -5.51 9.70
N LYS A 279 14.73 -6.02 9.96
CA LYS A 279 15.94 -5.19 10.07
C LYS A 279 16.18 -4.39 8.80
N ALA A 280 16.17 -5.04 7.63
CA ALA A 280 16.42 -4.38 6.35
C ALA A 280 15.38 -3.27 6.06
N LEU A 281 14.09 -3.53 6.32
CA LEU A 281 13.02 -2.56 6.07
C LEU A 281 13.11 -1.36 7.02
N VAL A 282 13.31 -1.59 8.33
CA VAL A 282 13.42 -0.55 9.35
C VAL A 282 14.62 0.34 9.05
N GLU A 283 15.80 -0.26 8.76
CA GLU A 283 17.03 0.47 8.39
C GLU A 283 16.86 1.26 7.09
N ARG A 284 16.31 0.64 6.03
CA ARG A 284 16.09 1.31 4.74
C ARG A 284 15.15 2.50 4.84
N CYS A 285 14.12 2.41 5.66
CA CYS A 285 13.18 3.50 5.91
C CYS A 285 13.68 4.51 6.94
N GLY A 286 14.81 4.26 7.62
CA GLY A 286 15.39 5.14 8.64
C GLY A 286 14.57 5.24 9.92
N ILE A 287 13.78 4.19 10.26
CA ILE A 287 12.87 4.21 11.41
C ILE A 287 13.64 3.95 12.70
N GLN A 288 13.37 4.77 13.71
CA GLN A 288 13.94 4.64 15.05
C GLN A 288 13.02 3.80 15.96
N PRO A 289 13.50 3.29 17.09
CA PRO A 289 12.70 2.50 18.03
C PRO A 289 11.41 3.19 18.52
N ASP A 290 11.42 4.51 18.62
CA ASP A 290 10.26 5.33 19.02
C ASP A 290 9.30 5.63 17.86
N GLY A 291 9.57 5.10 16.66
CA GLY A 291 8.79 5.33 15.46
C GLY A 291 9.19 6.57 14.66
N THR A 292 10.03 7.45 15.20
CA THR A 292 10.52 8.61 14.45
C THR A 292 11.38 8.19 13.26
N ARG A 293 11.55 9.09 12.29
CA ARG A 293 12.33 8.79 11.08
C ARG A 293 13.55 9.69 10.99
N LYS A 294 14.72 9.10 10.86
CA LYS A 294 15.91 9.82 10.38
C LYS A 294 15.84 9.86 8.86
N VAL A 295 15.63 11.05 8.31
CA VAL A 295 15.78 11.24 6.86
C VAL A 295 17.27 11.02 6.56
N PRO A 296 17.65 10.11 5.63
CA PRO A 296 19.05 10.01 5.22
C PRO A 296 19.51 11.38 4.73
N SER A 297 20.64 11.85 5.24
CA SER A 297 21.32 13.01 4.64
C SER A 297 21.59 12.71 3.18
N ALA A 298 21.13 13.60 2.31
CA ALA A 298 21.27 13.50 0.86
C ALA A 298 22.74 13.36 0.44
#